data_478a40033ca04a2900b48c134eca6b4e
#
_entry.id   478a40033ca04a2900b48c134eca6b4e
#
_cell.length_a   1.000
_cell.length_b   1.000
_cell.length_c   1.000
_cell.angle_alpha   90.00
_cell.angle_beta   90.00
_cell.angle_gamma   90.00
#
_symmetry.space_group_name_H-M   'P 1'
#
loop_
_entity.id
_entity.type
_entity.pdbx_description
1 polymer ?
#
loop_
_entity_poly.entity_id
_entity_poly.type
_entity_poly.pdbx_seq_one_letter_code
_entity_poly.pdbx_strand_id
1 'polypeptide(L)'
;MSKKNYKKSRKYKKMRRRKIIFGIEITVLLILSGILFVYAWINRSMDKMNQDTLDSSQIQINSEVKANTDLSQMSGTQVIALVGVDARGVKGSELAESMNSDTIILCCIDHDKQEIRMVSIMRDTWMNMAKYTDEYYEFDKANSAYNRGGPESMLSMLNTNLDLALTDYVTVNFKALADAIDVLGGLDIEMTNAECVHANNYNREVSEAQGVEYEAIPYDEDLGDDYSEVRHVSGALATSYARIRYGGGDDAKRTSRQRIVINLMVQKIKQNPTKIPEILDKVMGNVSTSLTKNEILELGMHAVTYKMGTSYAYPFQLCYGENVESALGVDVVIPVTPEHNVKELHAYLYPAMSYDPSAAVIEYSDYIARESGYDDDMIEYVLNQGPGAATDSVVAGD
;
A
#
# COMPACT_ATOMS: atom_id res chain seq x y z
N MET A 1 -63.22 38.03 -18.37
CA MET A 1 -62.71 37.77 -17.01
C MET A 1 -62.61 39.08 -16.24
N SER A 2 -63.27 39.18 -15.08
CA SER A 2 -63.27 40.40 -14.28
C SER A 2 -61.87 40.70 -13.74
N LYS A 3 -61.45 42.00 -13.70
CA LYS A 3 -60.17 42.48 -13.12
C LYS A 3 -59.86 41.90 -11.70
N LYS A 4 -60.93 41.55 -10.96
CA LYS A 4 -60.86 40.95 -9.62
C LYS A 4 -60.32 39.48 -9.63
N ASN A 5 -60.74 38.71 -10.63
CA ASN A 5 -60.25 37.32 -10.81
C ASN A 5 -58.80 37.25 -11.30
N TYR A 6 -58.36 38.20 -12.12
CA TYR A 6 -56.96 38.31 -12.58
C TYR A 6 -56.02 38.69 -11.45
N LYS A 7 -56.38 39.60 -10.53
CA LYS A 7 -55.58 39.95 -9.35
C LYS A 7 -55.47 38.79 -8.36
N LYS A 8 -56.54 37.99 -8.15
CA LYS A 8 -56.54 36.79 -7.29
C LYS A 8 -55.59 35.73 -7.90
N SER A 9 -55.64 35.50 -9.19
CA SER A 9 -54.75 34.56 -9.91
C SER A 9 -53.25 34.95 -9.81
N ARG A 10 -52.92 36.23 -9.96
CA ARG A 10 -51.54 36.74 -9.81
C ARG A 10 -51.02 36.59 -8.37
N LYS A 11 -51.85 36.87 -7.36
CA LYS A 11 -51.48 36.71 -5.94
C LYS A 11 -51.25 35.25 -5.60
N TYR A 12 -52.04 34.32 -6.12
CA TYR A 12 -51.89 32.89 -5.95
C TYR A 12 -50.61 32.37 -6.62
N LYS A 13 -50.32 32.76 -7.86
CA LYS A 13 -49.06 32.41 -8.55
C LYS A 13 -47.85 32.93 -7.80
N LYS A 14 -47.91 34.18 -7.24
CA LYS A 14 -46.80 34.75 -6.45
C LYS A 14 -46.60 34.00 -5.14
N MET A 15 -47.67 33.58 -4.44
CA MET A 15 -47.60 32.79 -3.21
C MET A 15 -47.06 31.38 -3.49
N ARG A 16 -47.51 30.71 -4.58
CA ARG A 16 -46.98 29.40 -4.99
C ARG A 16 -45.49 29.45 -5.33
N ARG A 17 -45.07 30.49 -6.05
CA ARG A 17 -43.66 30.72 -6.38
C ARG A 17 -42.78 30.93 -5.13
N ARG A 18 -43.30 31.72 -4.14
CA ARG A 18 -42.60 31.90 -2.85
C ARG A 18 -42.48 30.60 -2.07
N LYS A 19 -43.52 29.75 -2.03
CA LYS A 19 -43.49 28.45 -1.37
C LYS A 19 -42.49 27.50 -2.03
N ILE A 20 -42.40 27.52 -3.37
CA ILE A 20 -41.41 26.70 -4.12
C ILE A 20 -40.01 27.21 -3.83
N ILE A 21 -39.76 28.53 -3.89
CA ILE A 21 -38.42 29.10 -3.56
C ILE A 21 -38.04 28.76 -2.13
N PHE A 22 -38.93 28.94 -1.16
CA PHE A 22 -38.69 28.59 0.24
C PHE A 22 -38.42 27.07 0.42
N GLY A 23 -39.11 26.21 -0.32
CA GLY A 23 -38.84 24.78 -0.33
C GLY A 23 -37.44 24.46 -0.87
N ILE A 24 -37.00 25.12 -1.95
CA ILE A 24 -35.66 24.99 -2.51
C ILE A 24 -34.60 25.48 -1.51
N GLU A 25 -34.83 26.65 -0.88
CA GLU A 25 -33.92 27.21 0.13
C GLU A 25 -33.73 26.25 1.31
N ILE A 26 -34.81 25.65 1.84
CA ILE A 26 -34.72 24.63 2.90
C ILE A 26 -33.98 23.41 2.43
N THR A 27 -34.25 22.92 1.21
CA THR A 27 -33.56 21.75 0.66
C THR A 27 -32.05 22.01 0.52
N VAL A 28 -31.66 23.20 0.02
CA VAL A 28 -30.25 23.60 -0.08
C VAL A 28 -29.59 23.70 1.30
N LEU A 29 -30.27 24.28 2.30
CA LEU A 29 -29.80 24.36 3.68
C LEU A 29 -29.60 22.97 4.30
N LEU A 30 -30.51 22.03 4.07
CA LEU A 30 -30.39 20.65 4.55
C LEU A 30 -29.21 19.92 3.89
N ILE A 31 -29.00 20.12 2.58
CA ILE A 31 -27.84 19.56 1.87
C ILE A 31 -26.55 20.15 2.43
N LEU A 32 -26.45 21.47 2.58
CA LEU A 32 -25.28 22.13 3.16
C LEU A 32 -25.01 21.67 4.60
N SER A 33 -26.05 21.53 5.41
CA SER A 33 -25.92 21.00 6.77
C SER A 33 -25.41 19.55 6.77
N GLY A 34 -25.88 18.73 5.84
CA GLY A 34 -25.40 17.35 5.65
C GLY A 34 -23.91 17.31 5.26
N ILE A 35 -23.50 18.17 4.32
CA ILE A 35 -22.09 18.29 3.90
C ILE A 35 -21.22 18.72 5.07
N LEU A 36 -21.64 19.75 5.83
CA LEU A 36 -20.89 20.22 7.00
C LEU A 36 -20.79 19.15 8.10
N PHE A 37 -21.87 18.37 8.29
CA PHE A 37 -21.86 17.27 9.26
C PHE A 37 -20.85 16.18 8.85
N VAL A 38 -20.86 15.75 7.58
CA VAL A 38 -19.92 14.76 7.06
C VAL A 38 -18.48 15.28 7.16
N TYR A 39 -18.26 16.55 6.80
CA TYR A 39 -16.95 17.18 6.92
C TYR A 39 -16.45 17.21 8.38
N ALA A 40 -17.31 17.62 9.32
CA ALA A 40 -16.97 17.63 10.74
C ALA A 40 -16.70 16.23 11.29
N TRP A 41 -17.45 15.23 10.82
CA TRP A 41 -17.24 13.84 11.19
C TRP A 41 -15.89 13.31 10.68
N ILE A 42 -15.58 13.54 9.40
CA ILE A 42 -14.28 13.16 8.80
C ILE A 42 -13.13 13.80 9.59
N ASN A 43 -13.19 15.12 9.85
CA ASN A 43 -12.15 15.80 10.61
C ASN A 43 -11.95 15.19 12.00
N ARG A 44 -13.05 14.89 12.71
CA ARG A 44 -12.96 14.25 14.02
C ARG A 44 -12.36 12.85 13.97
N SER A 45 -12.66 12.07 12.93
CA SER A 45 -12.10 10.73 12.73
C SER A 45 -10.60 10.81 12.46
N MET A 46 -10.18 11.79 11.67
CA MET A 46 -8.77 12.04 11.38
C MET A 46 -7.99 12.63 12.58
N ASP A 47 -8.65 13.20 13.59
CA ASP A 47 -8.01 13.60 14.87
C ASP A 47 -7.50 12.39 15.68
N LYS A 48 -7.93 11.17 15.34
CA LYS A 48 -7.46 9.93 15.98
C LYS A 48 -6.14 9.41 15.40
N MET A 49 -5.77 9.93 14.23
CA MET A 49 -4.55 9.54 13.51
C MET A 49 -3.31 10.00 14.27
N ASN A 50 -2.29 9.16 14.32
CA ASN A 50 -0.99 9.58 14.77
C ASN A 50 -0.25 10.23 13.59
N GLN A 51 -0.26 11.57 13.57
CA GLN A 51 0.52 12.32 12.59
C GLN A 51 1.93 12.54 13.14
N ASP A 52 2.91 11.91 12.50
CA ASP A 52 4.30 12.04 12.89
C ASP A 52 4.97 13.22 12.18
N THR A 53 5.82 13.90 12.90
CA THR A 53 6.70 14.90 12.30
C THR A 53 8.05 14.25 12.08
N LEU A 54 8.30 13.84 10.83
CA LEU A 54 9.60 13.29 10.46
C LEU A 54 10.71 14.33 10.56
N ASP A 55 11.85 13.92 11.07
CA ASP A 55 13.07 14.72 10.95
C ASP A 55 13.71 14.47 9.58
N SER A 56 13.38 15.34 8.62
CA SER A 56 13.90 15.25 7.25
C SER A 56 15.43 15.27 7.18
N SER A 57 16.13 15.74 8.21
CA SER A 57 17.59 15.72 8.26
C SER A 57 18.15 14.32 8.52
N GLN A 58 17.34 13.41 9.03
CA GLN A 58 17.70 12.00 9.28
C GLN A 58 17.36 11.10 8.09
N ILE A 59 16.55 11.56 7.14
CA ILE A 59 16.22 10.82 5.93
C ILE A 59 17.36 10.97 4.92
N GLN A 60 18.03 9.88 4.62
CA GLN A 60 19.11 9.84 3.65
C GLN A 60 18.55 9.71 2.24
N ILE A 61 19.13 10.47 1.31
CA ILE A 61 18.84 10.42 -0.13
C ILE A 61 20.18 10.58 -0.84
N ASN A 62 20.43 9.80 -1.87
CA ASN A 62 21.66 9.85 -2.65
C ASN A 62 21.87 11.25 -3.24
N SER A 63 23.14 11.69 -3.30
CA SER A 63 23.48 13.06 -3.71
C SER A 63 23.04 13.38 -5.14
N GLU A 64 23.11 12.42 -6.05
CA GLU A 64 22.70 12.52 -7.44
C GLU A 64 21.17 12.70 -7.55
N VAL A 65 20.41 11.98 -6.72
CA VAL A 65 18.95 12.13 -6.64
C VAL A 65 18.58 13.49 -6.06
N LYS A 66 19.28 13.98 -5.03
CA LYS A 66 19.09 15.32 -4.47
C LYS A 66 19.38 16.43 -5.48
N ALA A 67 20.41 16.25 -6.32
CA ALA A 67 20.76 17.21 -7.35
C ALA A 67 19.70 17.28 -8.47
N ASN A 68 18.99 16.18 -8.69
CA ASN A 68 17.91 16.02 -9.66
C ASN A 68 16.50 16.08 -9.02
N THR A 69 16.33 16.86 -7.94
CA THR A 69 15.08 16.94 -7.16
C THR A 69 13.83 17.31 -7.98
N ASP A 70 14.01 17.83 -9.20
CA ASP A 70 12.90 18.05 -10.14
C ASP A 70 12.31 16.74 -10.71
N LEU A 71 12.98 15.60 -10.54
CA LEU A 71 12.58 14.34 -11.18
C LEU A 71 11.20 13.84 -10.74
N SER A 72 10.88 13.86 -9.44
CA SER A 72 9.57 13.42 -8.95
C SER A 72 8.48 14.49 -9.17
N GLN A 73 8.83 15.77 -9.12
CA GLN A 73 7.89 16.89 -9.33
C GLN A 73 7.62 17.16 -10.80
N MET A 74 8.62 17.00 -11.68
CA MET A 74 8.47 17.22 -13.14
C MET A 74 7.61 16.13 -13.81
N SER A 75 7.49 14.93 -13.22
CA SER A 75 6.71 13.84 -13.82
C SER A 75 5.23 13.85 -13.45
N GLY A 76 4.76 14.75 -12.59
CA GLY A 76 3.40 14.69 -12.04
C GLY A 76 3.14 13.43 -11.21
N THR A 77 4.21 12.77 -10.74
CA THR A 77 4.15 11.49 -10.02
C THR A 77 4.55 11.68 -8.57
N GLN A 78 3.70 11.24 -7.65
CA GLN A 78 3.98 11.16 -6.21
C GLN A 78 4.18 9.69 -5.81
N VAL A 79 5.22 9.40 -5.02
CA VAL A 79 5.44 8.06 -4.47
C VAL A 79 5.41 8.12 -2.95
N ILE A 80 4.60 7.24 -2.34
CA ILE A 80 4.40 7.15 -0.90
C ILE A 80 4.74 5.72 -0.47
N ALA A 81 5.47 5.55 0.64
CA ALA A 81 5.72 4.25 1.23
C ALA A 81 4.54 3.80 2.10
N LEU A 82 3.87 2.72 1.71
CA LEU A 82 2.85 2.05 2.52
C LEU A 82 3.49 0.90 3.29
N VAL A 83 3.31 0.89 4.61
CA VAL A 83 3.96 -0.07 5.50
C VAL A 83 2.92 -0.82 6.31
N GLY A 84 2.97 -2.14 6.26
CA GLY A 84 2.19 -3.02 7.11
C GLY A 84 3.03 -3.60 8.24
N VAL A 85 2.59 -3.42 9.49
CA VAL A 85 3.27 -3.96 10.67
C VAL A 85 2.36 -4.92 11.44
N ASP A 86 2.94 -5.99 12.00
CA ASP A 86 2.23 -6.92 12.89
C ASP A 86 2.24 -6.37 14.33
N ALA A 87 1.51 -5.29 14.53
CA ALA A 87 1.42 -4.60 15.82
C ALA A 87 0.24 -5.13 16.66
N ARG A 88 0.42 -6.26 17.32
CA ARG A 88 -0.62 -6.84 18.19
C ARG A 88 -0.73 -6.05 19.48
N GLY A 89 -1.85 -5.33 19.64
CA GLY A 89 -2.15 -4.56 20.84
C GLY A 89 -1.44 -3.21 20.94
N VAL A 90 -0.63 -2.83 19.97
CA VAL A 90 0.08 -1.55 19.90
C VAL A 90 -0.71 -0.52 19.10
N LYS A 91 -0.77 0.72 19.57
CA LYS A 91 -1.54 1.81 18.96
C LYS A 91 -0.73 3.11 18.96
N GLY A 92 -1.07 4.01 18.03
CA GLY A 92 -0.54 5.37 17.99
C GLY A 92 0.97 5.40 17.71
N SER A 93 1.72 6.23 18.43
CA SER A 93 3.16 6.44 18.25
C SER A 93 4.01 5.19 18.49
N GLU A 94 3.51 4.23 19.27
CA GLU A 94 4.20 2.95 19.51
C GLU A 94 4.22 2.07 18.24
N LEU A 95 3.39 2.35 17.22
CA LEU A 95 3.45 1.68 15.92
C LEU A 95 4.76 1.98 15.16
N ALA A 96 5.43 3.07 15.50
CA ALA A 96 6.68 3.47 14.89
C ALA A 96 7.92 2.85 15.56
N GLU A 97 7.76 2.13 16.68
CA GLU A 97 8.87 1.62 17.47
C GLU A 97 8.93 0.09 17.46
N SER A 98 10.11 -0.46 17.16
CA SER A 98 10.54 -1.84 17.44
C SER A 98 9.81 -3.00 16.75
N MET A 99 9.28 -2.86 15.53
CA MET A 99 8.70 -3.97 14.79
C MET A 99 9.22 -4.08 13.36
N ASN A 100 9.40 -5.31 12.88
CA ASN A 100 9.70 -5.53 11.48
C ASN A 100 8.45 -5.22 10.62
N SER A 101 8.68 -4.58 9.47
CA SER A 101 7.62 -4.37 8.49
C SER A 101 7.35 -5.66 7.70
N ASP A 102 6.14 -6.20 7.81
CA ASP A 102 5.74 -7.40 7.05
C ASP A 102 5.29 -7.09 5.62
N THR A 103 4.99 -5.84 5.35
CA THR A 103 4.59 -5.32 4.04
C THR A 103 5.25 -3.99 3.80
N ILE A 104 5.88 -3.81 2.65
CA ILE A 104 6.45 -2.55 2.17
C ILE A 104 5.99 -2.37 0.73
N ILE A 105 5.22 -1.32 0.44
CA ILE A 105 4.70 -1.06 -0.90
C ILE A 105 5.00 0.39 -1.28
N LEU A 106 5.61 0.60 -2.42
CA LEU A 106 5.69 1.90 -3.07
C LEU A 106 4.38 2.16 -3.81
N CYS A 107 3.60 3.11 -3.33
CA CYS A 107 2.38 3.57 -3.97
C CYS A 107 2.70 4.77 -4.85
N CYS A 108 2.69 4.55 -6.15
CA CYS A 108 2.99 5.54 -7.17
C CYS A 108 1.69 6.12 -7.72
N ILE A 109 1.48 7.42 -7.54
CA ILE A 109 0.31 8.16 -7.98
C ILE A 109 0.71 9.05 -9.14
N ASP A 110 0.27 8.68 -10.34
CA ASP A 110 0.50 9.43 -11.58
C ASP A 110 -0.71 10.35 -11.81
N HIS A 111 -0.55 11.63 -11.47
CA HIS A 111 -1.62 12.63 -11.57
C HIS A 111 -1.97 12.96 -13.02
N ASP A 112 -1.01 12.87 -13.94
CA ASP A 112 -1.22 13.18 -15.36
C ASP A 112 -2.05 12.08 -16.03
N LYS A 113 -1.78 10.81 -15.69
CA LYS A 113 -2.51 9.66 -16.21
C LYS A 113 -3.73 9.28 -15.38
N GLN A 114 -3.88 9.88 -14.18
CA GLN A 114 -4.89 9.52 -13.19
C GLN A 114 -4.85 8.02 -12.87
N GLU A 115 -3.65 7.53 -12.58
CA GLU A 115 -3.37 6.13 -12.35
C GLU A 115 -2.58 5.91 -11.05
N ILE A 116 -2.95 4.86 -10.31
CA ILE A 116 -2.24 4.42 -9.11
C ILE A 116 -1.57 3.08 -9.43
N ARG A 117 -0.25 3.03 -9.29
CA ARG A 117 0.56 1.82 -9.49
C ARG A 117 1.22 1.43 -8.17
N MET A 118 1.48 0.14 -7.99
CA MET A 118 2.10 -0.35 -6.76
C MET A 118 3.30 -1.25 -7.08
N VAL A 119 4.36 -1.09 -6.28
CA VAL A 119 5.49 -2.01 -6.27
C VAL A 119 5.70 -2.49 -4.84
N SER A 120 5.49 -3.78 -4.60
CA SER A 120 5.79 -4.39 -3.30
C SER A 120 7.28 -4.67 -3.20
N ILE A 121 7.95 -4.13 -2.20
CA ILE A 121 9.31 -4.51 -1.85
C ILE A 121 9.23 -5.81 -1.04
N MET A 122 9.85 -6.88 -1.54
CA MET A 122 9.89 -8.15 -0.81
C MET A 122 10.66 -7.94 0.49
N ARG A 123 10.05 -8.30 1.61
CA ARG A 123 10.58 -7.94 2.94
C ARG A 123 11.94 -8.53 3.25
N ASP A 124 12.25 -9.70 2.64
CA ASP A 124 13.51 -10.41 2.83
C ASP A 124 14.56 -9.99 1.78
N THR A 125 14.30 -8.93 0.96
CA THR A 125 15.29 -8.39 0.01
C THR A 125 16.52 -7.90 0.75
N TRP A 126 17.68 -8.34 0.28
CA TRP A 126 18.98 -7.98 0.84
C TRP A 126 19.36 -6.58 0.40
N MET A 127 19.39 -5.63 1.34
CA MET A 127 19.57 -4.21 1.10
C MET A 127 20.55 -3.60 2.12
N ASN A 128 21.22 -2.52 1.72
CA ASN A 128 22.01 -1.69 2.63
C ASN A 128 21.08 -0.92 3.58
N MET A 129 21.36 -0.95 4.87
CA MET A 129 20.54 -0.29 5.90
C MET A 129 20.81 1.20 6.07
N ALA A 130 21.54 1.83 5.14
CA ALA A 130 21.87 3.26 5.14
C ALA A 130 22.58 3.79 6.41
N LYS A 131 23.08 2.90 7.27
CA LYS A 131 23.89 3.24 8.43
C LYS A 131 25.34 2.84 8.15
N TYR A 132 26.13 3.81 7.69
CA TYR A 132 27.56 3.63 7.60
C TYR A 132 28.15 3.71 9.00
N THR A 133 28.80 2.63 9.44
CA THR A 133 29.97 2.78 10.29
C THR A 133 31.16 2.88 9.33
N ASP A 134 32.14 3.74 9.62
CA ASP A 134 33.24 4.10 8.72
C ASP A 134 34.05 2.94 8.10
N GLU A 135 33.72 1.69 8.40
CA GLU A 135 34.45 0.49 7.97
C GLU A 135 33.62 -0.61 7.28
N TYR A 136 32.27 -0.66 7.42
CA TYR A 136 31.45 -1.76 6.84
C TYR A 136 30.06 -1.33 6.40
N TYR A 137 29.65 -1.77 5.19
CA TYR A 137 28.26 -1.76 4.77
C TYR A 137 27.45 -2.72 5.63
N GLU A 138 26.37 -2.23 6.20
CA GLU A 138 25.44 -3.08 6.94
C GLU A 138 24.31 -3.51 6.02
N PHE A 139 24.44 -4.69 5.40
CA PHE A 139 23.37 -5.28 4.60
C PHE A 139 22.52 -6.21 5.45
N ASP A 140 21.19 -6.10 5.30
CA ASP A 140 20.23 -6.94 5.99
C ASP A 140 18.93 -7.02 5.18
N LYS A 141 17.94 -7.76 5.69
CA LYS A 141 16.60 -7.83 5.11
C LYS A 141 15.91 -6.47 5.16
N ALA A 142 15.25 -6.08 4.08
CA ALA A 142 14.57 -4.78 3.97
C ALA A 142 13.61 -4.50 5.14
N ASN A 143 12.95 -5.55 5.67
CA ASN A 143 12.00 -5.42 6.78
C ASN A 143 12.65 -5.00 8.10
N SER A 144 13.96 -5.20 8.29
CA SER A 144 14.67 -4.83 9.52
C SER A 144 14.87 -3.31 9.65
N ALA A 145 14.82 -2.57 8.54
CA ALA A 145 15.03 -1.13 8.55
C ALA A 145 14.03 -0.39 9.45
N TYR A 146 12.76 -0.79 9.41
CA TYR A 146 11.72 -0.18 10.24
C TYR A 146 11.95 -0.41 11.74
N ASN A 147 12.39 -1.60 12.14
CA ASN A 147 12.71 -1.94 13.53
C ASN A 147 13.94 -1.19 14.07
N ARG A 148 14.86 -0.78 13.18
CA ARG A 148 16.14 -0.13 13.56
C ARG A 148 16.01 1.34 13.87
N GLY A 149 15.02 2.03 13.32
CA GLY A 149 14.86 3.47 13.51
C GLY A 149 13.58 4.03 12.88
N GLY A 150 12.52 3.23 12.89
CA GLY A 150 11.20 3.67 12.46
C GLY A 150 11.11 4.05 10.97
N PRO A 151 10.19 4.97 10.67
CA PRO A 151 9.95 5.40 9.30
C PRO A 151 11.15 6.10 8.66
N GLU A 152 11.93 6.91 9.39
CA GLU A 152 13.10 7.60 8.85
C GLU A 152 14.17 6.61 8.37
N SER A 153 14.41 5.55 9.15
CA SER A 153 15.37 4.51 8.77
C SER A 153 14.90 3.73 7.55
N MET A 154 13.60 3.40 7.51
CA MET A 154 13.02 2.70 6.35
C MET A 154 13.04 3.55 5.09
N LEU A 155 12.64 4.83 5.17
CA LEU A 155 12.68 5.75 4.03
C LEU A 155 14.13 5.94 3.55
N SER A 156 15.10 6.06 4.47
CA SER A 156 16.52 6.16 4.13
C SER A 156 17.00 4.91 3.39
N MET A 157 16.65 3.72 3.87
CA MET A 157 17.00 2.46 3.22
C MET A 157 16.40 2.38 1.81
N LEU A 158 15.10 2.70 1.65
CA LEU A 158 14.46 2.71 0.33
C LEU A 158 15.09 3.74 -0.61
N ASN A 159 15.34 4.96 -0.12
CA ASN A 159 15.92 6.03 -0.91
C ASN A 159 17.32 5.72 -1.42
N THR A 160 18.17 5.17 -0.54
CA THR A 160 19.58 4.91 -0.90
C THR A 160 19.77 3.68 -1.78
N ASN A 161 18.97 2.63 -1.57
CA ASN A 161 19.04 1.41 -2.38
C ASN A 161 18.31 1.50 -3.72
N LEU A 162 17.28 2.36 -3.81
CA LEU A 162 16.39 2.43 -4.98
C LEU A 162 16.45 3.78 -5.71
N ASP A 163 17.37 4.67 -5.33
CA ASP A 163 17.50 6.02 -5.88
C ASP A 163 16.17 6.80 -5.86
N LEU A 164 15.46 6.73 -4.75
CA LEU A 164 14.21 7.45 -4.54
C LEU A 164 14.42 8.69 -3.66
N ALA A 165 13.43 9.57 -3.64
CA ALA A 165 13.37 10.74 -2.76
C ALA A 165 12.07 10.71 -1.94
N LEU A 166 11.81 9.58 -1.28
CA LEU A 166 10.63 9.41 -0.44
C LEU A 166 10.73 10.26 0.81
N THR A 167 9.69 11.02 1.08
CA THR A 167 9.51 11.83 2.30
C THR A 167 8.27 11.44 3.06
N ASP A 168 7.39 10.66 2.41
CA ASP A 168 6.07 10.34 2.93
C ASP A 168 5.84 8.85 3.09
N TYR A 169 5.17 8.52 4.18
CA TYR A 169 4.79 7.16 4.50
C TYR A 169 3.40 7.08 5.15
N VAL A 170 2.83 5.89 5.08
CA VAL A 170 1.64 5.49 5.84
C VAL A 170 1.88 4.11 6.42
N THR A 171 1.89 3.99 7.74
CA THR A 171 1.97 2.71 8.46
C THR A 171 0.60 2.31 8.97
N VAL A 172 0.21 1.07 8.72
CA VAL A 172 -1.04 0.47 9.21
C VAL A 172 -0.74 -0.86 9.88
N ASN A 173 -1.51 -1.22 10.91
CA ASN A 173 -1.48 -2.57 11.45
C ASN A 173 -2.54 -3.46 10.80
N PHE A 174 -2.43 -4.79 10.99
CA PHE A 174 -3.38 -5.75 10.43
C PHE A 174 -4.81 -5.56 10.93
N LYS A 175 -4.98 -4.99 12.14
CA LYS A 175 -6.31 -4.66 12.65
C LYS A 175 -6.98 -3.56 11.82
N ALA A 176 -6.24 -2.53 11.45
CA ALA A 176 -6.75 -1.45 10.59
C ALA A 176 -7.23 -1.99 9.24
N LEU A 177 -6.43 -2.90 8.64
CA LEU A 177 -6.79 -3.55 7.38
C LEU A 177 -8.10 -4.34 7.51
N ALA A 178 -8.20 -5.19 8.54
CA ALA A 178 -9.39 -5.99 8.76
C ALA A 178 -10.63 -5.13 9.05
N ASP A 179 -10.51 -4.14 9.93
CA ASP A 179 -11.62 -3.22 10.26
C ASP A 179 -12.12 -2.47 8.99
N ALA A 180 -11.21 -2.06 8.09
CA ALA A 180 -11.59 -1.44 6.82
C ALA A 180 -12.37 -2.39 5.90
N ILE A 181 -11.90 -3.63 5.79
CA ILE A 181 -12.55 -4.67 4.98
C ILE A 181 -13.94 -5.00 5.54
N ASP A 182 -14.09 -5.10 6.86
CA ASP A 182 -15.39 -5.38 7.49
C ASP A 182 -16.40 -4.23 7.28
N VAL A 183 -15.95 -2.98 7.33
CA VAL A 183 -16.79 -1.82 6.98
C VAL A 183 -17.25 -1.89 5.52
N LEU A 184 -16.42 -2.39 4.61
CA LEU A 184 -16.77 -2.61 3.21
C LEU A 184 -17.71 -3.82 2.99
N GLY A 185 -17.97 -4.60 4.05
CA GLY A 185 -18.80 -5.79 4.01
C GLY A 185 -18.06 -7.04 3.50
N GLY A 186 -16.76 -7.15 3.78
CA GLY A 186 -15.91 -8.26 3.34
C GLY A 186 -15.38 -8.11 1.91
N LEU A 187 -14.60 -9.09 1.46
CA LEU A 187 -14.06 -9.18 0.10
C LEU A 187 -14.45 -10.49 -0.57
N ASP A 188 -14.56 -10.47 -1.88
CA ASP A 188 -14.77 -11.65 -2.70
C ASP A 188 -13.43 -12.00 -3.36
N ILE A 189 -12.75 -13.04 -2.84
CA ILE A 189 -11.40 -13.45 -3.25
C ILE A 189 -11.48 -14.80 -3.94
N GLU A 190 -10.89 -14.93 -5.11
CA GLU A 190 -10.65 -16.23 -5.72
C GLU A 190 -9.52 -16.93 -4.96
N MET A 191 -9.81 -18.09 -4.37
CA MET A 191 -8.90 -18.84 -3.52
C MET A 191 -8.88 -20.31 -3.88
N THR A 192 -7.69 -20.89 -3.89
CA THR A 192 -7.55 -22.35 -4.01
C THR A 192 -7.88 -23.04 -2.69
N ASN A 193 -8.16 -24.36 -2.74
CA ASN A 193 -8.37 -25.15 -1.53
C ASN A 193 -7.15 -25.09 -0.59
N ALA A 194 -5.93 -25.20 -1.13
CA ALA A 194 -4.70 -25.04 -0.35
C ALA A 194 -4.63 -23.67 0.34
N GLU A 195 -5.00 -22.59 -0.34
CA GLU A 195 -5.05 -21.25 0.27
C GLU A 195 -6.11 -21.16 1.38
N CYS A 196 -7.25 -21.82 1.21
CA CYS A 196 -8.28 -21.88 2.28
C CYS A 196 -7.76 -22.57 3.54
N VAL A 197 -7.05 -23.69 3.39
CA VAL A 197 -6.42 -24.41 4.52
C VAL A 197 -5.45 -23.48 5.25
N HIS A 198 -4.57 -22.82 4.50
CA HIS A 198 -3.57 -21.93 5.10
C HIS A 198 -4.18 -20.67 5.71
N ALA A 199 -5.16 -20.04 5.03
CA ALA A 199 -5.89 -18.91 5.59
C ALA A 199 -6.58 -19.28 6.90
N ASN A 200 -7.22 -20.44 6.97
CA ASN A 200 -7.86 -20.94 8.19
C ASN A 200 -6.87 -21.15 9.34
N ASN A 201 -5.66 -21.66 9.05
CA ASN A 201 -4.62 -21.83 10.06
C ASN A 201 -4.16 -20.47 10.64
N TYR A 202 -3.93 -19.47 9.78
CA TYR A 202 -3.57 -18.11 10.22
C TYR A 202 -4.74 -17.41 10.92
N ASN A 203 -5.99 -17.67 10.50
CA ASN A 203 -7.16 -16.96 11.00
C ASN A 203 -7.44 -17.19 12.48
N ARG A 204 -7.01 -18.32 13.05
CA ARG A 204 -7.17 -18.55 14.48
C ARG A 204 -6.42 -17.50 15.29
N GLU A 205 -5.17 -17.24 14.93
CA GLU A 205 -4.33 -16.24 15.56
C GLU A 205 -4.81 -14.81 15.27
N VAL A 206 -5.20 -14.54 14.02
CA VAL A 206 -5.69 -13.23 13.60
C VAL A 206 -6.99 -12.87 14.29
N SER A 207 -7.96 -13.80 14.38
CA SER A 207 -9.24 -13.58 15.05
C SER A 207 -9.05 -13.31 16.54
N GLU A 208 -8.17 -14.05 17.21
CA GLU A 208 -7.82 -13.81 18.62
C GLU A 208 -7.21 -12.42 18.82
N ALA A 209 -6.24 -12.04 17.99
CA ALA A 209 -5.58 -10.73 18.05
C ALA A 209 -6.53 -9.55 17.79
N GLN A 210 -7.57 -9.77 16.98
CA GLN A 210 -8.58 -8.75 16.65
C GLN A 210 -9.75 -8.76 17.63
N GLY A 211 -9.89 -9.81 18.47
CA GLY A 211 -11.01 -9.97 19.40
C GLY A 211 -12.33 -10.29 18.68
N VAL A 212 -12.28 -10.96 17.54
CA VAL A 212 -13.44 -11.44 16.77
C VAL A 212 -13.58 -12.96 16.88
N GLU A 213 -14.80 -13.46 16.62
CA GLU A 213 -15.03 -14.89 16.60
C GLU A 213 -14.29 -15.55 15.42
N TYR A 214 -13.72 -16.74 15.67
CA TYR A 214 -13.07 -17.51 14.62
C TYR A 214 -14.11 -18.04 13.62
N GLU A 215 -13.89 -17.74 12.36
CA GLU A 215 -14.66 -18.25 11.24
C GLU A 215 -13.72 -19.00 10.28
N ALA A 216 -14.13 -20.16 9.77
CA ALA A 216 -13.37 -20.92 8.80
C ALA A 216 -13.95 -20.74 7.40
N ILE A 217 -13.08 -20.63 6.40
CA ILE A 217 -13.46 -20.72 5.00
C ILE A 217 -13.78 -22.19 4.70
N PRO A 218 -15.00 -22.52 4.26
CA PRO A 218 -15.31 -23.88 3.83
C PRO A 218 -14.58 -24.19 2.51
N TYR A 219 -14.11 -25.42 2.34
CA TYR A 219 -13.52 -25.93 1.12
C TYR A 219 -13.85 -27.41 0.96
N ASP A 220 -13.77 -27.93 -0.25
CA ASP A 220 -14.06 -29.33 -0.57
C ASP A 220 -12.77 -30.09 -0.84
N GLU A 221 -12.36 -30.92 0.11
CA GLU A 221 -11.11 -31.70 0.04
C GLU A 221 -11.09 -32.67 -1.15
N ASP A 222 -12.25 -33.13 -1.64
CA ASP A 222 -12.35 -34.06 -2.76
C ASP A 222 -11.98 -33.44 -4.11
N LEU A 223 -12.00 -32.09 -4.20
CA LEU A 223 -11.68 -31.37 -5.43
C LEU A 223 -10.17 -31.08 -5.63
N GLY A 224 -9.35 -31.41 -4.62
CA GLY A 224 -7.90 -31.20 -4.63
C GLY A 224 -7.44 -29.79 -4.32
N ASP A 225 -6.13 -29.64 -4.10
CA ASP A 225 -5.50 -28.41 -3.58
C ASP A 225 -5.58 -27.23 -4.55
N ASP A 226 -5.49 -27.48 -5.86
CA ASP A 226 -5.47 -26.45 -6.91
C ASP A 226 -6.87 -25.99 -7.34
N TYR A 227 -7.94 -26.63 -6.87
CA TYR A 227 -9.30 -26.17 -7.17
C TYR A 227 -9.55 -24.80 -6.57
N SER A 228 -9.94 -23.83 -7.40
CA SER A 228 -10.22 -22.46 -6.98
C SER A 228 -11.67 -22.07 -7.19
N GLU A 229 -12.19 -21.26 -6.29
CA GLU A 229 -13.47 -20.57 -6.45
C GLU A 229 -13.47 -19.22 -5.71
N VAL A 230 -14.38 -18.34 -6.09
CA VAL A 230 -14.58 -17.06 -5.41
C VAL A 230 -15.25 -17.29 -4.07
N ARG A 231 -14.60 -16.83 -3.00
CA ARG A 231 -15.08 -16.94 -1.61
C ARG A 231 -15.28 -15.57 -1.00
N HIS A 232 -16.41 -15.39 -0.36
CA HIS A 232 -16.67 -14.18 0.43
C HIS A 232 -16.00 -14.31 1.79
N VAL A 233 -15.11 -13.37 2.15
CA VAL A 233 -14.31 -13.43 3.37
C VAL A 233 -14.41 -12.14 4.18
N SER A 234 -14.42 -12.29 5.51
CA SER A 234 -14.35 -11.18 6.47
C SER A 234 -12.96 -10.52 6.47
N GLY A 235 -12.83 -9.38 7.18
CA GLY A 235 -11.55 -8.69 7.33
C GLY A 235 -10.47 -9.56 7.97
N ALA A 236 -10.82 -10.35 8.99
CA ALA A 236 -9.89 -11.29 9.62
C ALA A 236 -9.39 -12.36 8.64
N LEU A 237 -10.29 -12.95 7.84
CA LEU A 237 -9.95 -13.95 6.85
C LEU A 237 -9.15 -13.36 5.67
N ALA A 238 -9.51 -12.19 5.17
CA ALA A 238 -8.75 -11.49 4.12
C ALA A 238 -7.33 -11.12 4.59
N THR A 239 -7.19 -10.70 5.86
CA THR A 239 -5.88 -10.46 6.48
C THR A 239 -5.07 -11.76 6.59
N SER A 240 -5.72 -12.86 6.94
CA SER A 240 -5.10 -14.19 7.03
C SER A 240 -4.63 -14.66 5.64
N TYR A 241 -5.44 -14.47 4.59
CA TYR A 241 -5.07 -14.73 3.21
C TYR A 241 -3.83 -13.93 2.78
N ALA A 242 -3.77 -12.63 3.11
CA ALA A 242 -2.62 -11.77 2.80
C ALA A 242 -1.33 -12.17 3.55
N ARG A 243 -1.42 -13.03 4.57
CA ARG A 243 -0.29 -13.54 5.36
C ARG A 243 0.21 -14.90 4.91
N ILE A 244 -0.51 -15.61 4.03
CA ILE A 244 -0.16 -16.97 3.62
C ILE A 244 1.24 -17.03 3.06
N ARG A 245 2.02 -17.95 3.61
CA ARG A 245 3.33 -18.38 3.14
C ARG A 245 3.28 -19.89 2.94
N TYR A 246 3.23 -20.34 1.70
CA TYR A 246 3.15 -21.76 1.36
C TYR A 246 3.78 -22.04 0.00
N GLY A 247 4.70 -23.03 -0.04
CA GLY A 247 5.40 -23.52 -1.23
C GLY A 247 6.61 -22.66 -1.62
N GLY A 248 7.58 -23.18 -2.33
CA GLY A 248 8.78 -22.45 -2.75
C GLY A 248 8.44 -21.13 -3.48
N GLY A 249 9.16 -20.05 -3.15
CA GLY A 249 8.84 -18.70 -3.65
C GLY A 249 7.80 -17.95 -2.82
N ASP A 250 7.62 -18.30 -1.56
CA ASP A 250 6.52 -17.89 -0.68
C ASP A 250 6.36 -16.39 -0.46
N ASP A 251 7.47 -15.64 -0.40
CA ASP A 251 7.40 -14.21 -0.11
C ASP A 251 6.80 -13.42 -1.28
N ALA A 252 7.09 -13.82 -2.51
CA ALA A 252 6.53 -13.18 -3.69
C ALA A 252 5.03 -13.49 -3.86
N LYS A 253 4.60 -14.72 -3.62
CA LYS A 253 3.16 -15.08 -3.60
C LYS A 253 2.43 -14.32 -2.49
N ARG A 254 3.06 -14.14 -1.32
CA ARG A 254 2.49 -13.32 -0.25
C ARG A 254 2.31 -11.87 -0.68
N THR A 255 3.34 -11.25 -1.29
CA THR A 255 3.21 -9.86 -1.78
C THR A 255 2.16 -9.72 -2.87
N SER A 256 1.98 -10.73 -3.72
CA SER A 256 0.89 -10.78 -4.70
C SER A 256 -0.48 -10.80 -4.01
N ARG A 257 -0.69 -11.67 -3.00
CA ARG A 257 -1.93 -11.72 -2.23
C ARG A 257 -2.26 -10.40 -1.54
N GLN A 258 -1.25 -9.71 -1.00
CA GLN A 258 -1.41 -8.39 -0.40
C GLN A 258 -1.92 -7.37 -1.44
N ARG A 259 -1.34 -7.35 -2.65
CA ARG A 259 -1.81 -6.48 -3.74
C ARG A 259 -3.21 -6.82 -4.21
N ILE A 260 -3.58 -8.10 -4.28
CA ILE A 260 -4.95 -8.55 -4.58
C ILE A 260 -5.95 -7.97 -3.56
N VAL A 261 -5.66 -8.10 -2.26
CA VAL A 261 -6.51 -7.55 -1.20
C VAL A 261 -6.67 -6.04 -1.34
N ILE A 262 -5.58 -5.29 -1.55
CA ILE A 262 -5.62 -3.83 -1.73
C ILE A 262 -6.45 -3.45 -2.97
N ASN A 263 -6.25 -4.13 -4.10
CA ASN A 263 -6.99 -3.87 -5.33
C ASN A 263 -8.51 -4.10 -5.14
N LEU A 264 -8.89 -5.20 -4.51
CA LEU A 264 -10.30 -5.51 -4.21
C LEU A 264 -10.91 -4.49 -3.24
N MET A 265 -10.17 -4.05 -2.22
CA MET A 265 -10.60 -2.95 -1.33
C MET A 265 -10.87 -1.67 -2.11
N VAL A 266 -9.92 -1.25 -2.97
CA VAL A 266 -10.09 -0.04 -3.80
C VAL A 266 -11.30 -0.17 -4.71
N GLN A 267 -11.53 -1.32 -5.34
CA GLN A 267 -12.73 -1.56 -6.15
C GLN A 267 -14.03 -1.43 -5.33
N LYS A 268 -14.07 -2.02 -4.12
CA LYS A 268 -15.24 -1.89 -3.23
C LYS A 268 -15.45 -0.48 -2.73
N ILE A 269 -14.39 0.28 -2.45
CA ILE A 269 -14.48 1.71 -2.08
C ILE A 269 -15.07 2.51 -3.24
N LYS A 270 -14.64 2.27 -4.48
CA LYS A 270 -15.18 2.93 -5.69
C LYS A 270 -16.67 2.65 -5.87
N GLN A 271 -17.11 1.42 -5.60
CA GLN A 271 -18.53 1.05 -5.66
C GLN A 271 -19.35 1.66 -4.52
N ASN A 272 -18.74 1.90 -3.35
CA ASN A 272 -19.39 2.36 -2.14
C ASN A 272 -18.65 3.54 -1.47
N PRO A 273 -18.46 4.68 -2.15
CA PRO A 273 -17.66 5.79 -1.62
C PRO A 273 -18.26 6.41 -0.34
N THR A 274 -19.55 6.20 -0.07
CA THR A 274 -20.20 6.62 1.17
C THR A 274 -19.69 5.92 2.42
N LYS A 275 -18.94 4.81 2.26
CA LYS A 275 -18.31 4.10 3.37
C LYS A 275 -16.98 4.73 3.84
N ILE A 276 -16.39 5.63 3.06
CA ILE A 276 -15.11 6.27 3.39
C ILE A 276 -15.10 6.90 4.79
N PRO A 277 -16.09 7.70 5.22
CA PRO A 277 -16.08 8.27 6.57
C PRO A 277 -16.10 7.22 7.68
N GLU A 278 -16.82 6.11 7.49
CA GLU A 278 -16.89 5.00 8.44
C GLU A 278 -15.56 4.24 8.52
N ILE A 279 -14.89 4.02 7.35
CA ILE A 279 -13.55 3.43 7.29
C ILE A 279 -12.57 4.32 8.06
N LEU A 280 -12.53 5.62 7.77
CA LEU A 280 -11.63 6.56 8.46
C LEU A 280 -11.87 6.55 9.97
N ASP A 281 -13.11 6.52 10.43
CA ASP A 281 -13.44 6.48 11.87
C ASP A 281 -12.91 5.22 12.57
N LYS A 282 -12.93 4.08 11.88
CA LYS A 282 -12.45 2.79 12.39
C LYS A 282 -10.93 2.66 12.36
N VAL A 283 -10.30 3.14 11.27
CA VAL A 283 -8.92 2.83 10.92
C VAL A 283 -7.93 3.85 11.48
N MET A 284 -8.29 5.15 11.56
CA MET A 284 -7.34 6.22 11.85
C MET A 284 -6.61 6.08 13.19
N GLY A 285 -7.19 5.47 14.20
CA GLY A 285 -6.51 5.19 15.48
C GLY A 285 -5.40 4.13 15.41
N ASN A 286 -5.28 3.44 14.27
CA ASN A 286 -4.28 2.41 13.98
C ASN A 286 -3.41 2.77 12.77
N VAL A 287 -3.33 4.06 12.45
CA VAL A 287 -2.51 4.62 11.35
C VAL A 287 -1.49 5.58 11.93
N SER A 288 -0.24 5.47 11.47
CA SER A 288 0.83 6.44 11.70
C SER A 288 1.32 6.93 10.33
N THR A 289 1.51 8.24 10.16
CA THR A 289 1.85 8.81 8.86
C THR A 289 2.48 10.19 8.98
N SER A 290 3.34 10.55 8.00
CA SER A 290 3.83 11.92 7.79
C SER A 290 2.76 12.83 7.15
N LEU A 291 1.77 12.25 6.47
CA LEU A 291 0.79 12.99 5.70
C LEU A 291 -0.12 13.83 6.59
N THR A 292 -0.43 15.03 6.11
CA THR A 292 -1.46 15.88 6.71
C THR A 292 -2.87 15.35 6.41
N LYS A 293 -3.84 15.79 7.20
CA LYS A 293 -5.26 15.46 6.98
C LYS A 293 -5.74 15.81 5.58
N ASN A 294 -5.28 16.94 5.03
CA ASN A 294 -5.68 17.38 3.69
C ASN A 294 -5.12 16.47 2.61
N GLU A 295 -3.86 16.06 2.73
CA GLU A 295 -3.23 15.12 1.81
C GLU A 295 -3.91 13.74 1.83
N ILE A 296 -4.28 13.24 3.01
CA ILE A 296 -5.03 11.97 3.11
C ILE A 296 -6.40 12.07 2.44
N LEU A 297 -7.11 13.20 2.61
CA LEU A 297 -8.39 13.41 1.94
C LEU A 297 -8.23 13.48 0.42
N GLU A 298 -7.17 14.14 -0.05
CA GLU A 298 -6.83 14.21 -1.47
C GLU A 298 -6.51 12.83 -2.04
N LEU A 299 -5.67 12.04 -1.35
CA LEU A 299 -5.37 10.65 -1.70
C LEU A 299 -6.64 9.78 -1.72
N GLY A 300 -7.54 9.97 -0.76
CA GLY A 300 -8.83 9.29 -0.75
C GLY A 300 -9.68 9.61 -1.98
N MET A 301 -9.68 10.87 -2.44
CA MET A 301 -10.35 11.26 -3.68
C MET A 301 -9.69 10.64 -4.92
N HIS A 302 -8.35 10.58 -4.96
CA HIS A 302 -7.62 9.91 -6.03
C HIS A 302 -7.90 8.41 -6.08
N ALA A 303 -7.95 7.74 -4.93
CA ALA A 303 -8.29 6.32 -4.84
C ALA A 303 -9.68 6.00 -5.44
N VAL A 304 -10.64 6.92 -5.33
CA VAL A 304 -11.97 6.75 -5.93
C VAL A 304 -11.99 7.02 -7.43
N THR A 305 -11.23 8.01 -7.90
CA THR A 305 -11.32 8.54 -9.27
C THR A 305 -10.27 7.96 -10.22
N TYR A 306 -9.05 7.65 -9.71
CA TYR A 306 -7.94 7.16 -10.52
C TYR A 306 -8.07 5.67 -10.81
N LYS A 307 -7.48 5.24 -11.91
CA LYS A 307 -7.41 3.82 -12.28
C LYS A 307 -6.35 3.11 -11.45
N MET A 308 -6.58 1.85 -11.14
CA MET A 308 -5.51 0.98 -10.65
C MET A 308 -4.75 0.43 -11.85
N GLY A 309 -3.45 0.68 -11.90
CA GLY A 309 -2.54 0.11 -12.88
C GLY A 309 -2.07 -1.29 -12.48
N THR A 310 -1.31 -1.93 -13.37
CA THR A 310 -0.63 -3.19 -13.07
C THR A 310 0.34 -2.99 -11.91
N SER A 311 0.45 -3.95 -11.01
CA SER A 311 1.36 -3.89 -9.87
C SER A 311 2.37 -5.03 -9.90
N TYR A 312 3.56 -4.76 -9.38
CA TYR A 312 4.70 -5.68 -9.40
C TYR A 312 5.30 -5.89 -8.01
N ALA A 313 6.21 -6.85 -7.90
CA ALA A 313 7.12 -6.99 -6.77
C ALA A 313 8.54 -6.59 -7.19
N TYR A 314 9.31 -6.05 -6.23
CA TYR A 314 10.74 -5.80 -6.32
C TYR A 314 11.46 -6.78 -5.36
N PRO A 315 12.53 -7.42 -5.77
CA PRO A 315 13.24 -7.29 -7.06
C PRO A 315 12.45 -7.92 -8.22
N PHE A 316 12.59 -7.37 -9.44
CA PHE A 316 12.01 -7.94 -10.66
C PHE A 316 12.77 -9.18 -11.11
N GLN A 317 14.10 -9.14 -10.95
CA GLN A 317 15.02 -10.25 -11.18
C GLN A 317 15.67 -10.62 -9.85
N LEU A 318 15.50 -11.86 -9.43
CA LEU A 318 15.95 -12.29 -8.10
C LEU A 318 16.45 -13.74 -8.08
N CYS A 319 17.31 -14.04 -7.10
CA CYS A 319 17.63 -15.39 -6.66
C CYS A 319 17.39 -15.53 -5.16
N TYR A 320 17.11 -16.73 -4.73
CA TYR A 320 17.08 -17.09 -3.31
C TYR A 320 18.48 -17.59 -2.90
N GLY A 321 18.97 -17.04 -1.81
CA GLY A 321 20.40 -17.10 -1.54
C GLY A 321 20.89 -18.32 -0.79
N GLU A 322 20.82 -19.52 -1.37
CA GLU A 322 21.47 -20.70 -0.76
C GLU A 322 22.97 -20.48 -0.48
N ASN A 323 23.67 -19.74 -1.34
CA ASN A 323 25.10 -19.43 -1.16
C ASN A 323 25.34 -18.34 -0.10
N VAL A 324 24.43 -17.36 0.01
CA VAL A 324 24.52 -16.26 0.99
C VAL A 324 24.05 -16.72 2.35
N GLU A 325 23.05 -17.60 2.41
CA GLU A 325 22.58 -18.22 3.66
C GLU A 325 23.72 -18.91 4.40
N SER A 326 24.60 -19.64 3.68
CA SER A 326 25.76 -20.30 4.28
C SER A 326 26.80 -19.32 4.83
N ALA A 327 26.92 -18.12 4.26
CA ALA A 327 27.87 -17.09 4.67
C ALA A 327 27.33 -16.16 5.76
N LEU A 328 26.04 -15.81 5.69
CA LEU A 328 25.39 -14.86 6.59
C LEU A 328 24.50 -15.53 7.63
N GLY A 329 24.17 -16.81 7.48
CA GLY A 329 23.25 -17.55 8.35
C GLY A 329 21.79 -17.07 8.27
N VAL A 330 21.43 -16.33 7.21
CA VAL A 330 20.10 -15.79 6.98
C VAL A 330 19.60 -16.07 5.56
N ASP A 331 18.34 -16.43 5.44
CA ASP A 331 17.65 -16.58 4.17
C ASP A 331 17.26 -15.20 3.63
N VAL A 332 17.78 -14.81 2.46
CA VAL A 332 17.56 -13.50 1.83
C VAL A 332 17.10 -13.63 0.38
N VAL A 333 16.39 -12.61 -0.09
CA VAL A 333 16.08 -12.41 -1.50
C VAL A 333 17.16 -11.50 -2.11
N ILE A 334 17.86 -12.00 -3.11
CA ILE A 334 18.99 -11.33 -3.73
C ILE A 334 18.51 -10.68 -5.04
N PRO A 335 18.57 -9.35 -5.19
CA PRO A 335 18.33 -8.70 -6.48
C PRO A 335 19.49 -9.04 -7.45
N VAL A 336 19.14 -9.46 -8.67
CA VAL A 336 20.13 -9.84 -9.71
C VAL A 336 20.03 -8.86 -10.89
N THR A 337 20.77 -7.76 -10.98
CA THR A 337 21.54 -7.16 -9.89
C THR A 337 20.78 -5.96 -9.32
N PRO A 338 21.16 -5.33 -8.21
CA PRO A 338 20.54 -4.08 -7.76
C PRO A 338 20.47 -3.03 -8.86
N GLU A 339 21.58 -2.80 -9.59
CA GLU A 339 21.61 -1.84 -10.69
C GLU A 339 20.56 -2.14 -11.76
N HIS A 340 20.44 -3.39 -12.20
CA HIS A 340 19.46 -3.81 -13.19
C HIS A 340 18.03 -3.60 -12.67
N ASN A 341 17.75 -4.07 -11.46
CA ASN A 341 16.42 -3.99 -10.84
C ASN A 341 15.97 -2.54 -10.58
N VAL A 342 16.89 -1.64 -10.21
CA VAL A 342 16.57 -0.23 -9.99
C VAL A 342 16.28 0.49 -11.31
N LYS A 343 16.98 0.15 -12.40
CA LYS A 343 16.65 0.64 -13.76
C LYS A 343 15.23 0.24 -14.17
N GLU A 344 14.83 -1.02 -13.95
CA GLU A 344 13.48 -1.49 -14.22
C GLU A 344 12.44 -0.77 -13.32
N LEU A 345 12.76 -0.57 -12.05
CA LEU A 345 11.90 0.16 -11.12
C LEU A 345 11.64 1.59 -11.59
N HIS A 346 12.70 2.32 -11.97
CA HIS A 346 12.56 3.69 -12.44
C HIS A 346 11.80 3.77 -13.78
N ALA A 347 12.06 2.85 -14.71
CA ALA A 347 11.29 2.76 -15.95
C ALA A 347 9.80 2.51 -15.71
N TYR A 348 9.46 1.77 -14.66
CA TYR A 348 8.08 1.53 -14.26
C TYR A 348 7.45 2.73 -13.53
N LEU A 349 8.16 3.32 -12.55
CA LEU A 349 7.64 4.45 -11.77
C LEU A 349 7.58 5.74 -12.61
N TYR A 350 8.58 5.97 -13.47
CA TYR A 350 8.78 7.22 -14.20
C TYR A 350 9.02 6.96 -15.70
N PRO A 351 8.04 6.40 -16.44
CA PRO A 351 8.25 5.91 -17.81
C PRO A 351 8.60 7.00 -18.84
N ALA A 352 8.42 8.28 -18.51
CA ALA A 352 8.78 9.41 -19.36
C ALA A 352 10.21 9.92 -19.15
N MET A 353 10.95 9.34 -18.19
CA MET A 353 12.26 9.80 -17.79
C MET A 353 13.34 8.78 -18.13
N SER A 354 14.51 9.28 -18.57
CA SER A 354 15.73 8.46 -18.60
C SER A 354 16.34 8.45 -17.19
N TYR A 355 16.83 7.32 -16.78
CA TYR A 355 17.41 7.13 -15.46
C TYR A 355 18.74 6.38 -15.59
N ASP A 356 19.77 6.89 -14.93
CA ASP A 356 21.06 6.24 -14.72
C ASP A 356 21.28 6.09 -13.21
N PRO A 357 21.66 4.89 -12.73
CA PRO A 357 21.89 4.62 -11.31
C PRO A 357 22.97 5.53 -10.70
N SER A 358 22.75 5.92 -9.45
CA SER A 358 23.75 6.66 -8.67
C SER A 358 24.99 5.80 -8.39
N ALA A 359 26.07 6.46 -8.00
CA ALA A 359 27.28 5.77 -7.55
C ALA A 359 27.01 4.81 -6.37
N ALA A 360 26.08 5.16 -5.49
CA ALA A 360 25.67 4.32 -4.36
C ALA A 360 24.98 3.01 -4.82
N VAL A 361 24.06 3.08 -5.76
CA VAL A 361 23.38 1.89 -6.30
C VAL A 361 24.37 0.98 -7.02
N ILE A 362 25.31 1.55 -7.81
CA ILE A 362 26.35 0.78 -8.46
C ILE A 362 27.23 0.06 -7.42
N GLU A 363 27.66 0.78 -6.37
CA GLU A 363 28.51 0.20 -5.31
C GLU A 363 27.78 -0.91 -4.55
N TYR A 364 26.47 -0.77 -4.28
CA TYR A 364 25.67 -1.83 -3.65
C TYR A 364 25.50 -3.02 -4.59
N SER A 365 25.39 -2.77 -5.89
CA SER A 365 25.32 -3.81 -6.92
C SER A 365 26.61 -4.64 -6.94
N ASP A 366 27.77 -3.98 -6.98
CA ASP A 366 29.09 -4.61 -6.94
C ASP A 366 29.28 -5.42 -5.64
N TYR A 367 28.84 -4.86 -4.50
CA TYR A 367 28.92 -5.56 -3.22
C TYR A 367 28.10 -6.85 -3.23
N ILE A 368 26.81 -6.75 -3.60
CA ILE A 368 25.89 -7.90 -3.62
C ILE A 368 26.38 -8.96 -4.61
N ALA A 369 26.82 -8.57 -5.81
CA ALA A 369 27.36 -9.49 -6.80
C ALA A 369 28.58 -10.24 -6.28
N ARG A 370 29.52 -9.55 -5.64
CA ARG A 370 30.73 -10.15 -5.06
C ARG A 370 30.42 -11.12 -3.93
N GLU A 371 29.51 -10.77 -3.01
CA GLU A 371 29.21 -11.59 -1.83
C GLU A 371 28.31 -12.78 -2.16
N SER A 372 27.41 -12.63 -3.15
CA SER A 372 26.45 -13.67 -3.53
C SER A 372 26.91 -14.53 -4.71
N GLY A 373 27.80 -14.01 -5.57
CA GLY A 373 28.15 -14.63 -6.83
C GLY A 373 27.10 -14.46 -7.94
N TYR A 374 26.05 -13.64 -7.72
CA TYR A 374 25.03 -13.35 -8.72
C TYR A 374 25.29 -11.97 -9.32
N ASP A 375 25.85 -11.93 -10.51
CA ASP A 375 26.19 -10.73 -11.28
C ASP A 375 25.28 -10.57 -12.52
N ASP A 376 25.59 -9.60 -13.38
CA ASP A 376 24.82 -9.30 -14.59
C ASP A 376 24.79 -10.46 -15.60
N ASP A 377 25.82 -11.32 -15.63
CA ASP A 377 25.86 -12.50 -16.49
C ASP A 377 24.80 -13.55 -16.08
N MET A 378 24.32 -13.49 -14.84
CA MET A 378 23.29 -14.37 -14.33
C MET A 378 21.87 -13.91 -14.66
N ILE A 379 21.67 -12.68 -15.16
CA ILE A 379 20.33 -12.15 -15.48
C ILE A 379 19.62 -13.03 -16.50
N GLU A 380 20.31 -13.43 -17.58
CA GLU A 380 19.74 -14.33 -18.60
C GLU A 380 19.38 -15.70 -18.01
N TYR A 381 20.19 -16.21 -17.08
CA TYR A 381 19.91 -17.46 -16.37
C TYR A 381 18.66 -17.34 -15.52
N VAL A 382 18.50 -16.26 -14.76
CA VAL A 382 17.31 -16.00 -13.92
C VAL A 382 16.05 -15.86 -14.77
N LEU A 383 16.10 -15.13 -15.89
CA LEU A 383 15.01 -15.01 -16.83
C LEU A 383 14.58 -16.35 -17.44
N ASN A 384 15.53 -17.25 -17.68
CA ASN A 384 15.26 -18.58 -18.27
C ASN A 384 14.71 -19.61 -17.26
N GLN A 385 14.80 -19.35 -15.95
CA GLN A 385 14.18 -20.20 -14.92
C GLN A 385 12.65 -20.02 -14.85
N GLY A 386 12.11 -19.14 -15.68
CA GLY A 386 10.71 -18.75 -15.70
C GLY A 386 10.47 -17.49 -14.85
N PRO A 387 9.29 -16.90 -14.91
CA PRO A 387 9.00 -15.76 -14.09
C PRO A 387 9.20 -16.19 -12.65
N GLY A 388 10.30 -15.74 -12.05
CA GLY A 388 10.42 -15.75 -10.61
C GLY A 388 9.15 -15.13 -10.06
N ALA A 389 8.71 -15.55 -8.89
CA ALA A 389 7.46 -15.09 -8.29
C ALA A 389 7.33 -13.55 -8.18
N ALA A 390 8.39 -12.79 -8.50
CA ALA A 390 8.39 -11.34 -8.61
C ALA A 390 7.60 -10.81 -9.83
N THR A 391 7.47 -11.62 -10.89
CA THR A 391 6.75 -11.22 -12.12
C THR A 391 5.25 -11.51 -12.07
N ASP A 392 4.72 -12.04 -10.96
CA ASP A 392 3.27 -12.11 -10.74
C ASP A 392 2.70 -10.69 -10.71
N SER A 393 2.42 -10.16 -11.90
CA SER A 393 1.72 -8.89 -12.04
C SER A 393 0.27 -9.10 -11.62
N VAL A 394 -0.21 -8.29 -10.69
CA VAL A 394 -1.63 -8.21 -10.39
C VAL A 394 -2.23 -7.17 -11.31
N VAL A 395 -2.95 -7.64 -12.33
CA VAL A 395 -3.71 -6.76 -13.22
C VAL A 395 -4.95 -6.28 -12.46
N ALA A 396 -5.14 -4.97 -12.43
CA ALA A 396 -6.39 -4.41 -11.93
C ALA A 396 -7.52 -4.91 -12.83
N GLY A 397 -8.49 -5.61 -12.28
CA GLY A 397 -9.71 -5.93 -13.02
C GLY A 397 -10.41 -4.65 -13.48
N ASP A 398 -10.99 -4.67 -14.69
CA ASP A 398 -11.75 -3.57 -15.28
C ASP A 398 -12.94 -3.12 -14.42
#